data_c5d5123a80a59677f8c7387501d672c8
#
_entry.id   c5d5123a80a59677f8c7387501d672c8
#
_cell.length_a   1.000
_cell.length_b   1.000
_cell.length_c   1.000
_cell.angle_alpha   90.00
_cell.angle_beta   90.00
_cell.angle_gamma   90.00
#
_symmetry.space_group_name_H-M   'P 1'
#
loop_
_entity.id
_entity.type
_entity.pdbx_description
1 polymer ?
#
loop_
_entity_poly.entity_id
_entity_poly.type
_entity_poly.pdbx_seq_one_letter_code
_entity_poly.pdbx_strand_id
1 'polypeptide(L)'
;MTILTPYAMTLDAEVTNRIAHILRAIFPHDALADGPYERSAQGIVDSVSTPRDTGLVLEGVRSLDGLAGGDLTSLTPDELAVHLTSMENTEFFAMLLTTAVVSLYCDPETWSLLGYEGSAVENGGYLGNFNDLAWLPEPRVEEYDGPDALVEIVPSEPGAQITVIDTSKAARL
;
A
#
# COMPACT_ATOMS: atom_id res chain seq x y z
N MET A 1 29.99 -28.36 28.39
CA MET A 1 29.06 -28.33 27.27
C MET A 1 27.93 -27.37 27.68
N THR A 2 28.13 -26.08 27.38
CA THR A 2 27.15 -25.02 27.76
C THR A 2 26.03 -25.10 26.78
N ILE A 3 24.87 -25.54 27.26
CA ILE A 3 23.64 -25.48 26.47
C ILE A 3 23.27 -24.00 26.38
N LEU A 4 23.53 -23.38 25.23
CA LEU A 4 22.96 -22.08 24.90
C LEU A 4 21.43 -22.30 24.88
N THR A 5 20.77 -21.80 25.90
CA THR A 5 19.30 -21.69 25.90
C THR A 5 18.93 -20.85 24.69
N PRO A 6 18.12 -21.35 23.74
CA PRO A 6 17.69 -20.51 22.64
C PRO A 6 16.98 -19.31 23.27
N TYR A 7 17.42 -18.11 22.97
CA TYR A 7 16.77 -16.88 23.35
C TYR A 7 15.35 -16.94 22.77
N ALA A 8 14.38 -17.19 23.63
CA ALA A 8 13.00 -17.27 23.24
C ALA A 8 12.52 -15.83 22.99
N MET A 9 12.66 -15.36 21.75
CA MET A 9 12.01 -14.11 21.35
C MET A 9 10.50 -14.29 21.54
N THR A 10 9.89 -13.29 22.14
CA THR A 10 8.44 -13.16 22.29
C THR A 10 8.02 -11.94 21.48
N LEU A 11 6.73 -11.85 21.10
CA LEU A 11 6.17 -10.65 20.50
C LEU A 11 6.07 -9.57 21.60
N ASP A 12 7.13 -8.85 21.80
CA ASP A 12 7.27 -7.78 22.79
C ASP A 12 7.58 -6.43 22.09
N ALA A 13 7.77 -5.39 22.90
CA ALA A 13 8.06 -4.06 22.40
C ALA A 13 9.36 -4.00 21.57
N GLU A 14 10.32 -4.88 21.82
CA GLU A 14 11.56 -4.94 21.06
C GLU A 14 11.30 -5.48 19.64
N VAL A 15 10.50 -6.54 19.50
CA VAL A 15 10.08 -7.06 18.19
C VAL A 15 9.21 -6.03 17.45
N THR A 16 8.29 -5.36 18.15
CA THR A 16 7.47 -4.28 17.56
C THR A 16 8.35 -3.17 16.99
N ASN A 17 9.36 -2.72 17.74
CA ASN A 17 10.30 -1.71 17.25
C ASN A 17 11.08 -2.16 16.02
N ARG A 18 11.53 -3.42 15.99
CA ARG A 18 12.19 -4.00 14.82
C ARG A 18 11.28 -4.03 13.60
N ILE A 19 10.00 -4.40 13.79
CA ILE A 19 9.01 -4.38 12.70
C ILE A 19 8.80 -2.95 12.21
N ALA A 20 8.68 -1.95 13.09
CA ALA A 20 8.55 -0.55 12.68
C ALA A 20 9.74 -0.09 11.82
N HIS A 21 10.95 -0.48 12.20
CA HIS A 21 12.16 -0.19 11.44
C HIS A 21 12.17 -0.88 10.06
N ILE A 22 11.72 -2.13 9.99
CA ILE A 22 11.55 -2.86 8.73
C ILE A 22 10.51 -2.14 7.84
N LEU A 23 9.37 -1.74 8.40
CA LEU A 23 8.34 -1.04 7.65
C LEU A 23 8.82 0.29 7.08
N ARG A 24 9.68 1.01 7.82
CA ARG A 24 10.31 2.24 7.32
C ARG A 24 11.21 1.99 6.11
N ALA A 25 11.88 0.84 6.06
CA ALA A 25 12.71 0.45 4.91
C ALA A 25 11.87 -0.03 3.71
N ILE A 26 10.70 -0.65 3.97
CA ILE A 26 9.79 -1.07 2.90
C ILE A 26 9.03 0.13 2.31
N PHE A 27 8.63 1.10 3.15
CA PHE A 27 7.86 2.28 2.77
C PHE A 27 8.61 3.56 3.15
N PRO A 28 9.65 3.95 2.41
CA PRO A 28 10.52 5.07 2.74
C PRO A 28 9.86 6.42 2.43
N HIS A 29 9.07 6.94 3.37
CA HIS A 29 8.45 8.27 3.27
C HIS A 29 9.18 9.26 4.16
N ASP A 30 10.07 10.05 3.60
CA ASP A 30 10.95 10.98 4.34
C ASP A 30 10.16 12.00 5.18
N ALA A 31 9.00 12.42 4.68
CA ALA A 31 8.15 13.40 5.37
C ALA A 31 7.26 12.79 6.46
N LEU A 32 7.14 11.46 6.54
CA LEU A 32 6.29 10.79 7.52
C LEU A 32 7.08 10.53 8.81
N ALA A 33 6.52 10.93 9.94
CA ALA A 33 7.10 10.67 11.27
C ALA A 33 7.12 9.15 11.60
N ASP A 34 7.75 8.77 12.70
CA ASP A 34 7.85 7.36 13.12
C ASP A 34 6.53 6.80 13.66
N GLY A 35 5.66 7.66 14.22
CA GLY A 35 4.39 7.25 14.85
C GLY A 35 3.50 6.33 13.99
N PRO A 36 3.20 6.63 12.71
CA PRO A 36 2.46 5.75 11.83
C PRO A 36 3.09 4.36 11.64
N TYR A 37 4.43 4.29 11.56
CA TYR A 37 5.14 3.01 11.45
C TYR A 37 5.06 2.20 12.74
N GLU A 38 5.19 2.85 13.90
CA GLU A 38 5.05 2.21 15.21
C GLU A 38 3.64 1.65 15.41
N ARG A 39 2.60 2.43 15.05
CA ARG A 39 1.20 1.97 15.11
C ARG A 39 0.93 0.82 14.14
N SER A 40 1.50 0.87 12.94
CA SER A 40 1.40 -0.22 11.97
C SER A 40 2.10 -1.49 12.48
N ALA A 41 3.28 -1.36 13.05
CA ALA A 41 4.01 -2.47 13.65
C ALA A 41 3.23 -3.09 14.81
N GLN A 42 2.65 -2.28 15.69
CA GLN A 42 1.80 -2.75 16.77
C GLN A 42 0.56 -3.47 16.23
N GLY A 43 -0.09 -2.94 15.19
CA GLY A 43 -1.23 -3.58 14.53
C GLY A 43 -0.87 -4.95 13.93
N ILE A 44 0.33 -5.11 13.39
CA ILE A 44 0.83 -6.42 12.92
C ILE A 44 0.95 -7.39 14.10
N VAL A 45 1.61 -6.98 15.18
CA VAL A 45 1.80 -7.80 16.38
C VAL A 45 0.44 -8.20 16.98
N ASP A 46 -0.50 -7.28 17.08
CA ASP A 46 -1.85 -7.53 17.62
C ASP A 46 -2.69 -8.46 16.72
N SER A 47 -2.42 -8.48 15.43
CA SER A 47 -3.10 -9.36 14.47
C SER A 47 -2.63 -10.81 14.53
N VAL A 48 -1.46 -11.06 15.11
CA VAL A 48 -0.86 -12.38 15.23
C VAL A 48 -1.60 -13.17 16.30
N SER A 49 -2.41 -14.14 15.88
CA SER A 49 -3.31 -14.90 16.76
C SER A 49 -2.96 -16.39 16.87
N THR A 50 -2.12 -16.89 15.97
CA THR A 50 -1.76 -18.31 15.97
C THR A 50 -0.28 -18.54 16.30
N PRO A 51 0.08 -19.71 16.87
CA PRO A 51 1.50 -20.05 17.08
C PRO A 51 2.32 -20.08 15.79
N ARG A 52 1.68 -20.39 14.66
CA ARG A 52 2.34 -20.39 13.34
C ARG A 52 2.72 -18.98 12.95
N ASP A 53 1.80 -18.04 13.05
CA ASP A 53 2.04 -16.63 12.66
C ASP A 53 3.05 -15.99 13.60
N THR A 54 2.97 -16.30 14.90
CA THR A 54 4.00 -15.92 15.87
C THR A 54 5.39 -16.42 15.45
N GLY A 55 5.48 -17.69 15.08
CA GLY A 55 6.72 -18.28 14.61
C GLY A 55 7.24 -17.61 13.34
N LEU A 56 6.33 -17.30 12.41
CA LEU A 56 6.67 -16.63 11.15
C LEU A 56 7.27 -15.25 11.39
N VAL A 57 6.66 -14.44 12.25
CA VAL A 57 7.16 -13.10 12.60
C VAL A 57 8.52 -13.17 13.28
N LEU A 58 8.64 -14.01 14.31
CA LEU A 58 9.88 -14.13 15.07
C LEU A 58 11.05 -14.67 14.24
N GLU A 59 10.77 -15.62 13.35
CA GLU A 59 11.77 -16.18 12.44
C GLU A 59 12.21 -15.16 11.39
N GLY A 60 11.24 -14.41 10.82
CA GLY A 60 11.52 -13.36 9.85
C GLY A 60 12.40 -12.25 10.44
N VAL A 61 12.05 -11.74 11.61
CA VAL A 61 12.84 -10.72 12.33
C VAL A 61 14.24 -11.25 12.66
N ARG A 62 14.34 -12.47 13.20
CA ARG A 62 15.63 -13.10 13.51
C ARG A 62 16.50 -13.29 12.27
N SER A 63 15.91 -13.66 11.15
CA SER A 63 16.64 -13.83 9.90
C SER A 63 17.23 -12.51 9.42
N LEU A 64 16.47 -11.42 9.51
CA LEU A 64 16.97 -10.07 9.19
C LEU A 64 18.05 -9.60 10.17
N ASP A 65 17.88 -9.84 11.48
CA ASP A 65 18.92 -9.55 12.46
C ASP A 65 20.23 -10.28 12.11
N GLY A 66 20.12 -11.54 11.71
CA GLY A 66 21.28 -12.33 11.28
C GLY A 66 21.97 -11.75 10.04
N LEU A 67 21.20 -11.29 9.06
CA LEU A 67 21.72 -10.64 7.85
C LEU A 67 22.34 -9.27 8.15
N ALA A 68 21.81 -8.56 9.14
CA ALA A 68 22.29 -7.26 9.61
C ALA A 68 23.50 -7.34 10.55
N GLY A 69 24.03 -8.53 10.81
CA GLY A 69 25.16 -8.72 11.73
C GLY A 69 24.78 -8.77 13.22
N GLY A 70 23.49 -8.93 13.52
CA GLY A 70 22.94 -9.15 14.87
C GLY A 70 21.94 -8.12 15.36
N ASP A 71 21.85 -6.94 14.72
CA ASP A 71 20.87 -5.89 15.08
C ASP A 71 20.47 -5.09 13.84
N LEU A 72 19.30 -5.39 13.30
CA LEU A 72 18.77 -4.71 12.11
C LEU A 72 18.47 -3.22 12.36
N THR A 73 18.24 -2.80 13.62
CA THR A 73 17.95 -1.41 13.96
C THR A 73 19.18 -0.50 13.89
N SER A 74 20.36 -1.06 13.78
CA SER A 74 21.62 -0.34 13.56
C SER A 74 21.82 0.11 12.11
N LEU A 75 21.06 -0.46 11.17
CA LEU A 75 21.12 -0.16 9.75
C LEU A 75 20.25 1.02 9.40
N THR A 76 20.66 1.79 8.41
CA THR A 76 19.78 2.78 7.77
C THR A 76 18.66 2.07 6.98
N PRO A 77 17.53 2.73 6.68
CA PRO A 77 16.47 2.15 5.86
C PRO A 77 16.99 1.63 4.49
N ASP A 78 17.91 2.36 3.86
CA ASP A 78 18.48 1.97 2.56
C ASP A 78 19.34 0.71 2.65
N GLU A 79 20.16 0.61 3.70
CA GLU A 79 20.97 -0.60 3.94
C GLU A 79 20.08 -1.82 4.25
N LEU A 80 19.04 -1.61 5.05
CA LEU A 80 18.10 -2.67 5.39
C LEU A 80 17.29 -3.12 4.15
N ALA A 81 16.94 -2.21 3.24
CA ALA A 81 16.24 -2.53 2.00
C ALA A 81 17.01 -3.52 1.12
N VAL A 82 18.35 -3.45 1.12
CA VAL A 82 19.19 -4.43 0.42
C VAL A 82 19.01 -5.85 0.98
N HIS A 83 18.92 -5.99 2.29
CA HIS A 83 18.69 -7.29 2.94
C HIS A 83 17.25 -7.79 2.71
N LEU A 84 16.26 -6.88 2.73
CA LEU A 84 14.86 -7.18 2.46
C LEU A 84 14.63 -7.76 1.06
N THR A 85 15.42 -7.35 0.07
CA THR A 85 15.36 -7.91 -1.29
C THR A 85 15.59 -9.41 -1.30
N SER A 86 16.42 -9.94 -0.42
CA SER A 86 16.65 -11.39 -0.30
C SER A 86 15.47 -12.15 0.29
N MET A 87 14.54 -11.46 0.95
CA MET A 87 13.37 -12.01 1.64
C MET A 87 12.04 -11.72 0.95
N GLU A 88 12.03 -11.02 -0.18
CA GLU A 88 10.80 -10.56 -0.87
C GLU A 88 9.83 -11.69 -1.24
N ASN A 89 10.35 -12.90 -1.47
CA ASN A 89 9.56 -14.08 -1.82
C ASN A 89 9.16 -14.92 -0.59
N THR A 90 9.35 -14.42 0.63
CA THR A 90 9.00 -15.14 1.85
C THR A 90 7.56 -14.81 2.30
N GLU A 91 6.94 -15.76 2.99
CA GLU A 91 5.62 -15.58 3.61
C GLU A 91 5.63 -14.44 4.65
N PHE A 92 6.73 -14.27 5.37
CA PHE A 92 6.94 -13.17 6.30
C PHE A 92 6.86 -11.80 5.61
N PHE A 93 7.60 -11.61 4.51
CA PHE A 93 7.58 -10.35 3.76
C PHE A 93 6.19 -10.06 3.19
N ALA A 94 5.54 -11.07 2.60
CA ALA A 94 4.18 -10.93 2.06
C ALA A 94 3.17 -10.53 3.15
N MET A 95 3.27 -11.11 4.35
CA MET A 95 2.42 -10.76 5.49
C MET A 95 2.66 -9.31 5.93
N LEU A 96 3.92 -8.88 6.09
CA LEU A 96 4.26 -7.50 6.43
C LEU A 96 3.70 -6.52 5.40
N LEU A 97 3.95 -6.78 4.12
CA LEU A 97 3.53 -5.91 3.02
C LEU A 97 1.99 -5.74 3.01
N THR A 98 1.26 -6.86 3.06
CA THR A 98 -0.20 -6.86 2.97
C THR A 98 -0.84 -6.12 4.15
N THR A 99 -0.34 -6.34 5.37
CA THR A 99 -0.90 -5.74 6.58
C THR A 99 -0.51 -4.26 6.68
N ALA A 100 0.75 -3.95 6.41
CA ALA A 100 1.27 -2.60 6.54
C ALA A 100 0.70 -1.62 5.52
N VAL A 101 0.46 -2.03 4.27
CA VAL A 101 -0.17 -1.17 3.25
C VAL A 101 -1.50 -0.63 3.77
N VAL A 102 -2.33 -1.48 4.36
CA VAL A 102 -3.62 -1.03 4.90
C VAL A 102 -3.44 -0.16 6.13
N SER A 103 -2.67 -0.61 7.13
CA SER A 103 -2.54 0.11 8.40
C SER A 103 -1.83 1.46 8.25
N LEU A 104 -0.77 1.54 7.44
CA LEU A 104 0.02 2.76 7.25
C LEU A 104 -0.76 3.81 6.45
N TYR A 105 -1.44 3.40 5.36
CA TYR A 105 -2.19 4.34 4.52
C TYR A 105 -3.62 4.60 4.99
N CYS A 106 -4.09 3.90 6.02
CA CYS A 106 -5.31 4.26 6.75
C CYS A 106 -5.02 5.06 8.04
N ASP A 107 -3.77 5.34 8.35
CA ASP A 107 -3.39 6.12 9.52
C ASP A 107 -3.75 7.61 9.33
N PRO A 108 -4.43 8.25 10.33
CA PRO A 108 -4.84 9.65 10.21
C PRO A 108 -3.70 10.65 10.05
N GLU A 109 -2.52 10.36 10.59
CA GLU A 109 -1.34 11.22 10.44
C GLU A 109 -0.79 11.11 9.01
N THR A 110 -0.80 9.92 8.43
CA THR A 110 -0.47 9.70 7.02
C THR A 110 -1.47 10.44 6.11
N TRP A 111 -2.76 10.37 6.40
CA TRP A 111 -3.78 11.12 5.65
C TRP A 111 -3.57 12.62 5.73
N SER A 112 -3.29 13.14 6.95
CA SER A 112 -3.03 14.56 7.15
C SER A 112 -1.82 15.04 6.34
N LEU A 113 -0.74 14.23 6.30
CA LEU A 113 0.45 14.54 5.51
C LEU A 113 0.16 14.57 4.01
N LEU A 114 -0.65 13.62 3.52
CA LEU A 114 -1.03 13.51 2.11
C LEU A 114 -2.12 14.50 1.69
N GLY A 115 -2.74 15.22 2.62
CA GLY A 115 -3.90 16.06 2.37
C GLY A 115 -5.17 15.26 2.03
N TYR A 116 -5.25 14.00 2.45
CA TYR A 116 -6.42 13.17 2.23
C TYR A 116 -7.42 13.35 3.39
N GLU A 117 -8.61 13.82 3.09
CA GLU A 117 -9.66 14.13 4.08
C GLU A 117 -10.48 12.90 4.51
N GLY A 118 -10.15 11.71 4.01
CA GLY A 118 -10.89 10.49 4.28
C GLY A 118 -12.00 10.21 3.27
N SER A 119 -12.90 9.28 3.63
CA SER A 119 -14.04 8.92 2.77
C SER A 119 -15.07 10.03 2.70
N ALA A 120 -15.37 10.51 1.51
CA ALA A 120 -16.42 11.49 1.29
C ALA A 120 -17.84 10.88 1.24
N VAL A 121 -17.96 9.55 1.42
CA VAL A 121 -19.27 8.84 1.32
C VAL A 121 -20.28 9.36 2.34
N GLU A 122 -19.87 9.63 3.58
CA GLU A 122 -20.73 10.14 4.64
C GLU A 122 -21.20 11.57 4.37
N ASN A 123 -20.45 12.33 3.58
CA ASN A 123 -20.75 13.70 3.21
C ASN A 123 -21.48 13.81 1.85
N GLY A 124 -21.94 12.69 1.28
CA GLY A 124 -22.63 12.67 -0.01
C GLY A 124 -21.72 12.77 -1.23
N GLY A 125 -20.44 12.52 -1.07
CA GLY A 125 -19.41 12.61 -2.10
C GLY A 125 -18.53 13.85 -1.93
N TYR A 126 -17.51 13.98 -2.77
CA TYR A 126 -16.66 15.17 -2.77
C TYR A 126 -17.48 16.40 -3.21
N LEU A 127 -17.48 17.46 -2.38
CA LEU A 127 -18.16 18.72 -2.66
C LEU A 127 -17.54 19.48 -3.85
N GLY A 128 -16.27 19.21 -4.15
CA GLY A 128 -15.60 19.68 -5.35
C GLY A 128 -15.97 18.79 -6.52
N ASN A 129 -17.05 19.11 -7.19
CA ASN A 129 -17.40 18.48 -8.45
C ASN A 129 -16.18 18.31 -9.36
N PHE A 130 -16.29 17.42 -10.36
CA PHE A 130 -15.37 17.28 -11.48
C PHE A 130 -15.00 18.61 -12.20
N ASN A 131 -15.48 19.73 -11.70
CA ASN A 131 -15.17 21.09 -12.14
C ASN A 131 -13.77 21.58 -11.71
N ASP A 132 -13.09 20.84 -10.82
CA ASP A 132 -11.70 21.13 -10.41
C ASP A 132 -10.67 20.62 -11.43
N LEU A 133 -11.13 20.27 -12.61
CA LEU A 133 -10.31 19.88 -13.74
C LEU A 133 -9.83 21.08 -14.57
N ALA A 134 -9.88 22.29 -14.02
CA ALA A 134 -9.41 23.52 -14.68
C ALA A 134 -7.91 23.47 -15.08
N TRP A 135 -7.15 22.54 -14.50
CA TRP A 135 -5.75 22.29 -14.88
C TRP A 135 -5.60 21.32 -16.06
N LEU A 136 -6.66 20.58 -16.42
CA LEU A 136 -6.67 19.79 -17.65
C LEU A 136 -6.88 20.71 -18.84
N PRO A 137 -6.11 20.57 -19.92
CA PRO A 137 -6.45 21.24 -21.16
C PRO A 137 -7.86 20.83 -21.57
N GLU A 138 -8.69 21.82 -21.95
CA GLU A 138 -10.03 21.52 -22.46
C GLU A 138 -9.92 20.49 -23.58
N PRO A 139 -10.77 19.45 -23.60
CA PRO A 139 -10.78 18.50 -24.69
C PRO A 139 -11.03 19.29 -25.99
N ARG A 140 -10.04 19.36 -26.84
CA ARG A 140 -10.14 20.04 -28.12
C ARG A 140 -10.92 19.15 -29.07
N VAL A 141 -12.23 19.26 -28.99
CA VAL A 141 -13.15 18.57 -29.92
C VAL A 141 -12.90 19.01 -31.37
N GLU A 142 -12.32 20.20 -31.53
CA GLU A 142 -11.96 20.77 -32.83
C GLU A 142 -10.80 20.06 -33.55
N GLU A 143 -10.00 19.29 -32.82
CA GLU A 143 -8.87 18.51 -33.34
C GLU A 143 -9.19 17.02 -33.51
N TYR A 144 -10.46 16.63 -33.37
CA TYR A 144 -10.86 15.24 -33.53
C TYR A 144 -10.96 14.90 -35.03
N ASP A 145 -9.89 14.27 -35.53
CA ASP A 145 -9.76 13.75 -36.91
C ASP A 145 -10.30 12.30 -37.04
N GLY A 146 -11.07 11.84 -36.05
CA GLY A 146 -11.61 10.49 -36.04
C GLY A 146 -12.85 10.35 -36.93
N PRO A 147 -13.36 9.11 -37.09
CA PRO A 147 -14.59 8.86 -37.84
C PRO A 147 -15.77 9.61 -37.20
N ASP A 148 -16.65 10.17 -38.01
CA ASP A 148 -17.85 10.93 -37.61
C ASP A 148 -18.85 10.12 -36.72
N ALA A 149 -18.53 8.88 -36.42
CA ALA A 149 -19.34 8.01 -35.58
C ALA A 149 -18.67 7.76 -34.22
N LEU A 150 -19.34 8.18 -33.14
CA LEU A 150 -18.99 7.76 -31.80
C LEU A 150 -19.40 6.30 -31.62
N VAL A 151 -18.43 5.44 -31.26
CA VAL A 151 -18.72 4.06 -30.88
C VAL A 151 -19.07 4.06 -29.40
N GLU A 152 -20.34 3.91 -29.07
CA GLU A 152 -20.75 3.64 -27.69
C GLU A 152 -20.42 2.18 -27.36
N ILE A 153 -19.41 1.97 -26.51
CA ILE A 153 -19.12 0.64 -25.96
C ILE A 153 -20.13 0.40 -24.84
N VAL A 154 -21.28 -0.17 -25.18
CA VAL A 154 -22.19 -0.71 -24.18
C VAL A 154 -21.52 -1.94 -23.57
N PRO A 155 -21.32 -2.02 -22.23
CA PRO A 155 -20.87 -3.24 -21.59
C PRO A 155 -21.88 -4.34 -21.88
N SER A 156 -21.53 -5.23 -22.76
CA SER A 156 -22.41 -6.30 -23.17
C SER A 156 -22.04 -7.57 -22.41
N GLU A 157 -23.05 -8.38 -22.12
CA GLU A 157 -22.86 -9.74 -21.66
C GLU A 157 -21.97 -10.54 -22.62
N PRO A 158 -21.27 -11.59 -22.16
CA PRO A 158 -20.35 -12.36 -23.01
C PRO A 158 -21.07 -12.85 -24.29
N GLY A 159 -20.71 -12.26 -25.42
CA GLY A 159 -21.25 -12.65 -26.75
C GLY A 159 -22.06 -11.59 -27.49
N ALA A 160 -22.22 -10.38 -26.94
CA ALA A 160 -22.94 -9.31 -27.64
C ALA A 160 -22.07 -8.64 -28.72
N GLN A 161 -22.68 -8.27 -29.82
CA GLN A 161 -22.03 -7.57 -30.93
C GLN A 161 -21.93 -6.06 -30.62
N ILE A 162 -20.80 -5.45 -30.99
CA ILE A 162 -20.61 -4.01 -30.92
C ILE A 162 -21.56 -3.35 -31.93
N THR A 163 -22.50 -2.54 -31.46
CA THR A 163 -23.38 -1.76 -32.33
C THR A 163 -22.78 -0.38 -32.52
N VAL A 164 -22.37 -0.05 -33.72
CA VAL A 164 -21.92 1.29 -34.10
C VAL A 164 -23.16 2.16 -34.27
N ILE A 165 -23.32 3.18 -33.41
CA ILE A 165 -24.39 4.16 -33.54
C ILE A 165 -23.86 5.32 -34.40
N ASP A 166 -24.37 5.43 -35.61
CA ASP A 166 -24.10 6.55 -36.49
C ASP A 166 -24.83 7.79 -35.99
N THR A 167 -24.11 8.67 -35.30
CA THR A 167 -24.64 9.92 -34.72
C THR A 167 -24.81 11.03 -35.75
N SER A 168 -24.36 10.86 -37.00
CA SER A 168 -24.50 11.85 -38.05
C SER A 168 -25.95 12.21 -38.39
N LYS A 169 -26.90 11.37 -37.99
CA LYS A 169 -28.37 11.59 -38.17
C LYS A 169 -29.04 12.29 -36.99
N ALA A 170 -28.40 12.38 -35.81
CA ALA A 170 -29.03 12.98 -34.62
C ALA A 170 -28.95 14.52 -34.60
N ALA A 171 -28.14 15.13 -35.43
CA ALA A 171 -27.93 16.58 -35.48
C ALA A 171 -28.89 17.34 -36.42
N ARG A 172 -30.00 16.74 -36.87
CA ARG A 172 -30.98 17.34 -37.78
C ARG A 172 -32.40 17.23 -37.25
N LEU A 173 -32.62 17.55 -35.98
CA LEU A 173 -33.95 17.83 -35.45
C LEU A 173 -33.97 19.18 -34.74
#